data_90c8c090dcf6ec9d3569fd4f39695b8e
#
_entry.id   90c8c090dcf6ec9d3569fd4f39695b8e
#
_cell.length_a   1.000
_cell.length_b   1.000
_cell.length_c   1.000
_cell.angle_alpha   90.00
_cell.angle_beta   90.00
_cell.angle_gamma   90.00
#
_symmetry.space_group_name_H-M   'P 1'
#
loop_
_entity.id
_entity.type
_entity.pdbx_description
1 polymer ?
#
loop_
_entity_poly.entity_id
_entity_poly.type
_entity_poly.pdbx_seq_one_letter_code
_entity_poly.pdbx_strand_id
1 'polypeptide(L)'
;MRFLALILLCFFLAACDGGLAPSPPVEPGISGTIHFSPGLWPATDSLVSIMIFASKIYPLDSASVFAGLFSNPPSIFLYPEIGKSLPFFVDSLSYLFPLRAGTYKYIGVVQQISSDLLTGGVRVFRVVGFYEDATNRTQPGNVIVNDNSQTKGINIQVDFRNPPPQPF
;
A
#
# COMPACT_ATOMS: atom_id res chain seq x y z
N MET A 1 -0.12 -65.27 -0.27
CA MET A 1 1.02 -64.37 -0.45
C MET A 1 0.86 -63.34 -1.63
N ARG A 2 0.21 -63.71 -2.75
CA ARG A 2 0.02 -62.77 -3.89
C ARG A 2 -0.93 -61.61 -3.58
N PHE A 3 -1.98 -61.79 -2.76
CA PHE A 3 -2.91 -60.74 -2.37
C PHE A 3 -2.32 -59.69 -1.43
N LEU A 4 -1.42 -60.11 -0.53
CA LEU A 4 -0.77 -59.20 0.42
C LEU A 4 0.20 -58.24 -0.30
N ALA A 5 0.89 -58.71 -1.34
CA ALA A 5 1.78 -57.89 -2.16
C ALA A 5 1.02 -56.82 -2.99
N LEU A 6 -0.20 -57.14 -3.46
CA LEU A 6 -1.03 -56.23 -4.19
C LEU A 6 -1.56 -55.07 -3.32
N ILE A 7 -1.96 -55.39 -2.08
CA ILE A 7 -2.42 -54.39 -1.09
C ILE A 7 -1.27 -53.46 -0.69
N LEU A 8 -0.07 -53.99 -0.49
CA LEU A 8 1.11 -53.18 -0.16
C LEU A 8 1.51 -52.23 -1.30
N LEU A 9 1.38 -52.67 -2.55
CA LEU A 9 1.66 -51.84 -3.72
C LEU A 9 0.68 -50.67 -3.86
N CYS A 10 -0.60 -50.86 -3.51
CA CYS A 10 -1.61 -49.78 -3.54
C CYS A 10 -1.34 -48.70 -2.49
N PHE A 11 -0.78 -49.04 -1.33
CA PHE A 11 -0.43 -48.06 -0.30
C PHE A 11 0.74 -47.15 -0.70
N PHE A 12 1.68 -47.62 -1.52
CA PHE A 12 2.78 -46.80 -2.01
C PHE A 12 2.37 -45.82 -3.09
N LEU A 13 1.28 -46.05 -3.83
CA LEU A 13 0.78 -45.14 -4.85
C LEU A 13 -0.08 -43.99 -4.30
N ALA A 14 -0.60 -44.14 -3.06
CA ALA A 14 -1.40 -43.10 -2.41
C ALA A 14 -0.58 -42.04 -1.65
N ALA A 15 0.75 -42.19 -1.55
CA ALA A 15 1.60 -41.37 -0.71
C ALA A 15 2.29 -40.18 -1.49
N CYS A 16 1.94 -39.97 -2.75
CA CYS A 16 2.68 -39.01 -3.60
C CYS A 16 1.91 -37.74 -3.97
N ASP A 17 0.87 -37.31 -3.25
CA ASP A 17 0.08 -36.17 -3.68
C ASP A 17 0.15 -34.91 -2.77
N GLY A 18 1.13 -34.85 -1.88
CA GLY A 18 1.17 -33.80 -0.84
C GLY A 18 2.29 -32.75 -0.92
N GLY A 19 3.10 -32.68 -1.99
CA GLY A 19 4.32 -31.87 -1.83
C GLY A 19 4.83 -31.04 -3.00
N LEU A 20 4.25 -31.14 -4.18
CA LEU A 20 4.82 -30.54 -5.38
C LEU A 20 3.89 -29.58 -6.14
N ALA A 21 2.76 -29.18 -5.57
CA ALA A 21 2.02 -28.05 -6.13
C ALA A 21 2.86 -26.79 -5.96
N PRO A 22 3.35 -26.15 -7.02
CA PRO A 22 4.08 -24.89 -6.90
C PRO A 22 3.17 -23.88 -6.22
N SER A 23 3.66 -23.28 -5.12
CA SER A 23 2.93 -22.18 -4.49
C SER A 23 2.66 -21.11 -5.55
N PRO A 24 1.44 -20.58 -5.63
CA PRO A 24 1.15 -19.53 -6.58
C PRO A 24 2.13 -18.36 -6.35
N PRO A 25 2.62 -17.71 -7.42
CA PRO A 25 3.53 -16.58 -7.28
C PRO A 25 2.89 -15.51 -6.41
N VAL A 26 3.63 -15.03 -5.43
CA VAL A 26 3.18 -13.93 -4.55
C VAL A 26 3.31 -12.63 -5.35
N GLU A 27 2.21 -11.90 -5.46
CA GLU A 27 2.22 -10.57 -6.08
C GLU A 27 3.09 -9.62 -5.23
N PRO A 28 4.11 -8.95 -5.82
CA PRO A 28 4.96 -8.03 -5.09
C PRO A 28 4.16 -6.82 -4.61
N GLY A 29 4.55 -6.26 -3.48
CA GLY A 29 3.85 -5.12 -2.89
C GLY A 29 4.22 -4.86 -1.44
N ILE A 30 3.44 -4.00 -0.83
CA ILE A 30 3.52 -3.67 0.59
C ILE A 30 2.22 -4.02 1.31
N SER A 31 2.33 -4.33 2.59
CA SER A 31 1.17 -4.54 3.45
C SER A 31 1.42 -4.03 4.86
N GLY A 32 0.35 -3.62 5.52
CA GLY A 32 0.42 -3.07 6.87
C GLY A 32 -0.95 -2.65 7.36
N THR A 33 -0.95 -1.79 8.37
CA THR A 33 -2.17 -1.24 8.96
C THR A 33 -2.08 0.29 8.98
N ILE A 34 -3.14 0.94 8.55
CA ILE A 34 -3.35 2.36 8.77
C ILE A 34 -4.12 2.49 10.08
N HIS A 35 -3.61 3.30 10.98
CA HIS A 35 -4.27 3.66 12.24
C HIS A 35 -4.75 5.10 12.13
N PHE A 36 -6.05 5.30 12.29
CA PHE A 36 -6.66 6.63 12.29
C PHE A 36 -6.86 7.07 13.73
N SER A 37 -6.50 8.31 14.04
CA SER A 37 -6.69 8.87 15.38
C SER A 37 -8.20 8.94 15.70
N PRO A 38 -8.67 8.25 16.76
CA PRO A 38 -10.10 8.15 17.05
C PRO A 38 -10.76 9.52 17.25
N GLY A 39 -11.95 9.70 16.68
CA GLY A 39 -12.74 10.93 16.82
C GLY A 39 -12.16 12.16 16.13
N LEU A 40 -11.11 12.01 15.33
CA LEU A 40 -10.45 13.12 14.64
C LEU A 40 -10.72 13.17 13.13
N TRP A 41 -11.72 12.44 12.66
CA TRP A 41 -12.12 12.47 11.27
C TRP A 41 -12.60 13.87 10.85
N PRO A 42 -12.26 14.33 9.65
CA PRO A 42 -12.77 15.59 9.12
C PRO A 42 -14.27 15.52 8.84
N ALA A 43 -14.89 16.66 8.63
CA ALA A 43 -16.28 16.73 8.19
C ALA A 43 -16.45 16.09 6.80
N THR A 44 -17.62 15.55 6.52
CA THR A 44 -17.91 14.79 5.31
C THR A 44 -17.78 15.61 4.02
N ASP A 45 -17.97 16.91 4.09
CA ASP A 45 -17.84 17.86 2.97
C ASP A 45 -16.39 18.09 2.52
N SER A 46 -15.45 17.83 3.41
CA SER A 46 -13.99 17.92 3.14
C SER A 46 -13.32 16.55 2.97
N LEU A 47 -14.11 15.50 2.75
CA LEU A 47 -13.65 14.12 2.65
C LEU A 47 -14.16 13.48 1.35
N VAL A 48 -13.46 13.76 0.24
CA VAL A 48 -13.81 13.19 -1.07
C VAL A 48 -13.27 11.77 -1.21
N SER A 49 -12.00 11.56 -0.91
CA SER A 49 -11.40 10.22 -0.89
C SER A 49 -10.18 10.16 0.02
N ILE A 50 -9.82 8.95 0.41
CA ILE A 50 -8.57 8.61 1.10
C ILE A 50 -7.90 7.52 0.30
N MET A 51 -6.60 7.70 0.05
CA MET A 51 -5.78 6.76 -0.71
C MET A 51 -4.43 6.58 -0.04
N ILE A 52 -3.79 5.43 -0.26
CA ILE A 52 -2.37 5.25 0.01
C ILE A 52 -1.61 5.66 -1.24
N PHE A 53 -0.50 6.36 -1.07
CA PHE A 53 0.44 6.60 -2.17
C PHE A 53 1.80 5.97 -1.86
N ALA A 54 2.51 5.60 -2.91
CA ALA A 54 3.89 5.13 -2.85
C ALA A 54 4.71 5.84 -3.93
N SER A 55 5.76 6.54 -3.53
CA SER A 55 6.61 7.33 -4.41
C SER A 55 8.05 6.80 -4.43
N LYS A 56 8.61 6.67 -5.62
CA LYS A 56 10.05 6.36 -5.84
C LYS A 56 10.92 7.60 -5.70
N ILE A 57 10.33 8.79 -5.66
CA ILE A 57 11.01 10.07 -5.54
C ILE A 57 10.68 10.74 -4.19
N TYR A 58 11.70 11.41 -3.63
CA TYR A 58 11.59 12.26 -2.44
C TYR A 58 12.81 13.20 -2.42
N PRO A 59 12.67 14.48 -2.09
CA PRO A 59 11.42 15.17 -1.75
C PRO A 59 10.47 15.31 -2.94
N LEU A 60 9.18 15.57 -2.64
CA LEU A 60 8.15 15.83 -3.62
C LEU A 60 7.91 17.34 -3.73
N ASP A 61 7.54 17.78 -4.93
CA ASP A 61 6.93 19.06 -5.21
C ASP A 61 5.74 18.88 -6.16
N SER A 62 4.97 19.93 -6.39
CA SER A 62 3.76 19.84 -7.22
C SER A 62 4.04 19.36 -8.65
N ALA A 63 5.16 19.73 -9.24
CA ALA A 63 5.51 19.32 -10.60
C ALA A 63 5.92 17.85 -10.65
N SER A 64 6.74 17.39 -9.68
CA SER A 64 7.19 16.02 -9.59
C SER A 64 6.06 15.05 -9.26
N VAL A 65 5.06 15.47 -8.45
CA VAL A 65 3.87 14.67 -8.18
C VAL A 65 3.07 14.48 -9.45
N PHE A 66 2.77 15.54 -10.17
CA PHE A 66 2.01 15.47 -11.42
C PHE A 66 2.75 14.61 -12.47
N ALA A 67 4.03 14.91 -12.69
CA ALA A 67 4.85 14.14 -13.62
C ALA A 67 4.95 12.66 -13.21
N GLY A 68 5.13 12.39 -11.91
CA GLY A 68 5.29 11.04 -11.38
C GLY A 68 4.05 10.15 -11.50
N LEU A 69 2.85 10.75 -11.43
CA LEU A 69 1.60 10.03 -11.61
C LEU A 69 1.36 9.63 -13.08
N PHE A 70 1.75 10.49 -14.02
CA PHE A 70 1.46 10.32 -15.45
C PHE A 70 2.68 9.91 -16.29
N SER A 71 3.84 9.71 -15.69
CA SER A 71 5.02 9.17 -16.39
C SER A 71 4.83 7.71 -16.82
N ASN A 72 5.58 7.28 -17.80
CA ASN A 72 5.61 5.89 -18.23
C ASN A 72 7.07 5.37 -18.23
N PRO A 73 7.47 4.50 -17.28
CA PRO A 73 6.66 3.98 -16.17
C PRO A 73 6.40 5.03 -15.07
N PRO A 74 5.29 4.92 -14.32
CA PRO A 74 4.99 5.84 -13.25
C PRO A 74 5.99 5.73 -12.10
N SER A 75 6.29 6.85 -11.46
CA SER A 75 7.14 6.92 -10.26
C SER A 75 6.33 7.15 -8.98
N ILE A 76 5.05 7.48 -9.11
CA ILE A 76 4.09 7.60 -8.01
C ILE A 76 2.90 6.70 -8.31
N PHE A 77 2.48 5.95 -7.31
CA PHE A 77 1.39 4.97 -7.36
C PHE A 77 0.34 5.33 -6.32
N LEU A 78 -0.93 5.11 -6.62
CA LEU A 78 -2.06 5.34 -5.72
C LEU A 78 -2.86 4.05 -5.52
N TYR A 79 -3.35 3.84 -4.30
CA TYR A 79 -4.23 2.73 -3.97
C TYR A 79 -5.30 3.16 -2.95
N PRO A 80 -6.57 2.95 -3.23
CA PRO A 80 -7.09 2.57 -4.53
C PRO A 80 -6.81 3.64 -5.59
N GLU A 81 -7.13 3.34 -6.84
CA GLU A 81 -6.96 4.29 -7.95
C GLU A 81 -7.81 5.55 -7.79
N ILE A 82 -7.45 6.63 -8.47
CA ILE A 82 -8.19 7.90 -8.46
C ILE A 82 -9.67 7.66 -8.81
N GLY A 83 -10.56 8.28 -8.05
CA GLY A 83 -12.02 8.08 -8.15
C GLY A 83 -12.57 6.99 -7.24
N LYS A 84 -11.71 6.25 -6.55
CA LYS A 84 -12.07 5.31 -5.47
C LYS A 84 -11.51 5.79 -4.14
N SER A 85 -11.98 5.19 -3.04
CA SER A 85 -11.54 5.55 -1.69
C SER A 85 -11.38 4.33 -0.81
N LEU A 86 -10.46 4.40 0.14
CA LEU A 86 -10.48 3.56 1.32
C LEU A 86 -11.72 3.87 2.17
N PRO A 87 -12.15 2.93 3.04
CA PRO A 87 -13.27 3.16 3.97
C PRO A 87 -13.04 4.37 4.88
N PHE A 88 -14.10 5.14 5.12
CA PHE A 88 -14.11 6.27 6.05
C PHE A 88 -14.60 5.85 7.44
N PHE A 89 -14.28 6.64 8.44
CA PHE A 89 -14.77 6.53 9.81
C PHE A 89 -14.46 5.20 10.49
N VAL A 90 -13.31 4.61 10.14
CA VAL A 90 -12.75 3.41 10.78
C VAL A 90 -11.57 3.79 11.68
N ASP A 91 -11.33 3.04 12.75
CA ASP A 91 -10.19 3.29 13.65
C ASP A 91 -8.90 2.71 13.08
N SER A 92 -9.00 1.64 12.33
CA SER A 92 -7.86 1.02 11.64
C SER A 92 -8.29 0.27 10.40
N LEU A 93 -7.35 0.14 9.46
CA LEU A 93 -7.56 -0.57 8.20
C LEU A 93 -6.29 -1.33 7.81
N SER A 94 -6.39 -2.66 7.73
CA SER A 94 -5.33 -3.45 7.11
C SER A 94 -5.39 -3.33 5.60
N TYR A 95 -4.24 -3.21 4.95
CA TYR A 95 -4.17 -3.01 3.52
C TYR A 95 -3.12 -3.90 2.86
N LEU A 96 -3.33 -4.13 1.57
CA LEU A 96 -2.36 -4.72 0.66
C LEU A 96 -2.33 -3.84 -0.58
N PHE A 97 -1.14 -3.30 -0.87
CA PHE A 97 -0.91 -2.42 -2.01
C PHE A 97 0.05 -3.10 -2.98
N PRO A 98 -0.44 -3.64 -4.11
CA PRO A 98 0.41 -4.21 -5.14
C PRO A 98 1.33 -3.15 -5.72
N LEU A 99 2.63 -3.42 -5.71
CA LEU A 99 3.67 -2.53 -6.22
C LEU A 99 4.72 -3.34 -6.95
N ARG A 100 5.26 -2.80 -8.03
CA ARG A 100 6.41 -3.40 -8.72
C ARG A 100 7.65 -3.38 -7.83
N ALA A 101 8.53 -4.33 -8.00
CA ALA A 101 9.82 -4.34 -7.32
C ALA A 101 10.58 -3.02 -7.52
N GLY A 102 11.26 -2.59 -6.47
CA GLY A 102 11.99 -1.34 -6.44
C GLY A 102 12.02 -0.68 -5.06
N THR A 103 12.69 0.46 -4.99
CA THR A 103 12.78 1.25 -3.76
C THR A 103 11.77 2.39 -3.79
N TYR A 104 10.96 2.46 -2.74
CA TYR A 104 9.98 3.53 -2.51
C TYR A 104 10.48 4.40 -1.36
N LYS A 105 10.65 5.69 -1.64
CA LYS A 105 11.23 6.66 -0.71
C LYS A 105 10.20 7.40 0.13
N TYR A 106 8.93 7.33 -0.28
CA TYR A 106 7.86 7.99 0.43
C TYR A 106 6.56 7.21 0.26
N ILE A 107 6.08 6.64 1.35
CA ILE A 107 4.80 5.94 1.39
C ILE A 107 3.93 6.65 2.43
N GLY A 108 2.70 6.96 2.06
CA GLY A 108 1.82 7.68 2.98
C GLY A 108 0.35 7.55 2.61
N VAL A 109 -0.47 8.20 3.41
CA VAL A 109 -1.91 8.34 3.22
C VAL A 109 -2.20 9.77 2.82
N VAL A 110 -2.98 9.90 1.75
CA VAL A 110 -3.41 11.18 1.21
C VAL A 110 -4.93 11.30 1.28
N GLN A 111 -5.40 12.43 1.75
CA GLN A 111 -6.80 12.85 1.73
C GLN A 111 -7.03 13.72 0.49
N GLN A 112 -8.05 13.42 -0.28
CA GLN A 112 -8.58 14.32 -1.30
C GLN A 112 -9.66 15.19 -0.67
N ILE A 113 -9.45 16.50 -0.70
CA ILE A 113 -10.34 17.49 -0.06
C ILE A 113 -11.30 18.18 -1.04
N SER A 114 -11.11 17.99 -2.34
CA SER A 114 -11.98 18.54 -3.40
C SER A 114 -12.01 17.58 -4.59
N SER A 115 -13.16 17.50 -5.23
CA SER A 115 -13.33 16.77 -6.49
C SER A 115 -12.81 17.53 -7.72
N ASP A 116 -12.52 18.82 -7.59
CA ASP A 116 -12.06 19.65 -8.68
C ASP A 116 -10.55 19.47 -8.93
N LEU A 117 -10.21 18.41 -9.61
CA LEU A 117 -8.85 18.09 -10.00
C LEU A 117 -8.30 18.99 -11.11
N LEU A 118 -9.20 19.58 -11.92
CA LEU A 118 -8.79 20.34 -13.10
C LEU A 118 -8.23 21.71 -12.73
N THR A 119 -8.87 22.41 -11.80
CA THR A 119 -8.42 23.74 -11.36
C THR A 119 -7.55 23.68 -10.11
N GLY A 120 -7.82 22.70 -9.22
CA GLY A 120 -7.07 22.53 -7.97
C GLY A 120 -5.73 21.82 -8.15
N GLY A 121 -5.60 20.97 -9.17
CA GLY A 121 -4.38 20.18 -9.39
C GLY A 121 -4.00 19.34 -8.17
N VAL A 122 -2.71 19.29 -7.82
CA VAL A 122 -2.22 18.55 -6.65
C VAL A 122 -2.65 19.15 -5.31
N ARG A 123 -3.07 20.41 -5.28
CA ARG A 123 -3.52 21.11 -4.05
C ARG A 123 -4.82 20.57 -3.48
N VAL A 124 -5.57 19.78 -4.25
CA VAL A 124 -6.76 19.07 -3.74
C VAL A 124 -6.39 17.88 -2.87
N PHE A 125 -5.11 17.50 -2.83
CA PHE A 125 -4.58 16.42 -2.02
C PHE A 125 -3.82 16.96 -0.83
N ARG A 126 -3.99 16.29 0.31
CA ARG A 126 -3.30 16.59 1.57
C ARG A 126 -2.74 15.31 2.15
N VAL A 127 -1.45 15.25 2.39
CA VAL A 127 -0.85 14.13 3.11
C VAL A 127 -1.28 14.21 4.57
N VAL A 128 -1.83 13.12 5.10
CA VAL A 128 -2.37 13.03 6.47
C VAL A 128 -1.63 12.06 7.36
N GLY A 129 -0.70 11.31 6.80
CA GLY A 129 0.21 10.41 7.52
C GLY A 129 1.18 9.79 6.54
N PHE A 130 2.31 9.30 7.05
CA PHE A 130 3.30 8.59 6.24
C PHE A 130 4.00 7.50 7.05
N TYR A 131 4.63 6.57 6.35
CA TYR A 131 5.50 5.58 6.96
C TYR A 131 6.80 6.25 7.40
N GLU A 132 7.06 6.23 8.70
CA GLU A 132 8.17 6.94 9.32
C GLU A 132 9.49 6.17 9.18
N ASP A 133 10.59 6.90 9.04
CA ASP A 133 11.93 6.33 9.20
C ASP A 133 12.16 5.90 10.65
N ALA A 134 12.72 4.72 10.85
CA ALA A 134 12.94 4.16 12.18
C ALA A 134 13.90 5.00 13.06
N THR A 135 14.80 5.76 12.43
CA THR A 135 15.80 6.58 13.10
C THR A 135 15.39 8.05 13.20
N ASN A 136 14.55 8.52 12.28
CA ASN A 136 14.06 9.89 12.26
C ASN A 136 12.58 9.94 11.86
N ARG A 137 11.70 9.91 12.85
CA ARG A 137 10.25 9.90 12.65
C ARG A 137 9.66 11.13 11.95
N THR A 138 10.44 12.18 11.74
CA THR A 138 10.01 13.35 10.97
C THR A 138 10.25 13.21 9.47
N GLN A 139 10.89 12.12 9.06
CA GLN A 139 11.21 11.82 7.67
C GLN A 139 10.51 10.52 7.22
N PRO A 140 10.15 10.42 5.94
CA PRO A 140 9.59 9.19 5.42
C PRO A 140 10.64 8.07 5.37
N GLY A 141 10.22 6.86 5.73
CA GLY A 141 11.04 5.66 5.68
C GLY A 141 11.14 5.10 4.27
N ASN A 142 12.32 4.61 3.91
CA ASN A 142 12.54 3.89 2.66
C ASN A 142 12.01 2.45 2.77
N VAL A 143 11.35 1.98 1.72
CA VAL A 143 10.81 0.63 1.63
C VAL A 143 11.30 -0.04 0.36
N ILE A 144 11.86 -1.24 0.48
CA ILE A 144 12.28 -2.07 -0.66
C ILE A 144 11.21 -3.12 -0.90
N VAL A 145 10.68 -3.17 -2.11
CA VAL A 145 9.79 -4.21 -2.60
C VAL A 145 10.59 -5.13 -3.50
N ASN A 146 10.64 -6.41 -3.17
CA ASN A 146 11.32 -7.43 -3.96
C ASN A 146 10.33 -8.15 -4.87
N ASP A 147 10.83 -8.75 -5.96
CA ASP A 147 10.04 -9.62 -6.82
C ASP A 147 9.50 -10.82 -6.02
N ASN A 148 8.28 -11.23 -6.35
CA ASN A 148 7.60 -12.40 -5.76
C ASN A 148 7.48 -12.37 -4.23
N SER A 149 7.50 -11.21 -3.61
CA SER A 149 7.34 -11.07 -2.16
C SER A 149 6.57 -9.81 -1.77
N GLN A 150 5.98 -9.85 -0.58
CA GLN A 150 5.36 -8.68 0.05
C GLN A 150 6.23 -8.17 1.19
N THR A 151 6.51 -6.88 1.19
CA THR A 151 7.13 -6.19 2.32
C THR A 151 6.03 -5.84 3.32
N LYS A 152 6.08 -6.49 4.48
CA LYS A 152 5.06 -6.40 5.54
C LYS A 152 5.42 -5.37 6.60
N GLY A 153 4.43 -4.96 7.40
CA GLY A 153 4.65 -4.11 8.57
C GLY A 153 4.80 -2.62 8.23
N ILE A 154 4.37 -2.20 7.06
CA ILE A 154 4.36 -0.78 6.67
C ILE A 154 3.14 -0.13 7.32
N ASN A 155 3.25 0.17 8.62
CA ASN A 155 2.17 0.76 9.39
C ASN A 155 2.24 2.28 9.31
N ILE A 156 1.09 2.93 9.17
CA ILE A 156 0.98 4.38 9.00
C ILE A 156 0.02 4.93 10.04
N GLN A 157 0.47 5.92 10.80
CA GLN A 157 -0.39 6.68 11.69
C GLN A 157 -0.96 7.88 10.94
N VAL A 158 -2.28 8.07 10.98
CA VAL A 158 -2.99 9.19 10.36
C VAL A 158 -3.56 10.11 11.43
N ASP A 159 -3.24 11.40 11.34
CA ASP A 159 -3.85 12.45 12.13
C ASP A 159 -4.33 13.59 11.21
N PHE A 160 -5.64 13.71 11.06
CA PHE A 160 -6.23 14.74 10.22
C PHE A 160 -6.14 16.15 10.82
N ARG A 161 -5.94 16.30 12.13
CA ARG A 161 -5.82 17.59 12.81
C ARG A 161 -4.39 18.11 12.80
N ASN A 162 -3.43 17.21 12.96
CA ASN A 162 -2.01 17.53 12.95
C ASN A 162 -1.29 16.79 11.82
N PRO A 163 -1.63 17.08 10.55
CA PRO A 163 -0.99 16.40 9.43
C PRO A 163 0.49 16.75 9.37
N PRO A 164 1.30 15.88 8.78
CA PRO A 164 2.71 16.18 8.56
C PRO A 164 2.89 17.41 7.67
N PRO A 165 4.10 18.02 7.65
CA PRO A 165 4.44 19.05 6.69
C PRO A 165 4.11 18.60 5.27
N GLN A 166 3.41 19.47 4.52
CA GLN A 166 3.01 19.10 3.16
C GLN A 166 4.22 19.15 2.23
N PRO A 167 4.42 18.14 1.38
CA PRO A 167 5.57 18.08 0.49
C PRO A 167 5.41 18.94 -0.76
N PHE A 168 4.20 19.53 -0.99
CA PHE A 168 3.87 20.33 -2.17
C PHE A 168 2.80 21.38 -1.87
#